data_0f3266715895659371480f7c78fe4cfc
#
_entry.id   0f3266715895659371480f7c78fe4cfc
#
_cell.length_a   1.000
_cell.length_b   1.000
_cell.length_c   1.000
_cell.angle_alpha   90.00
_cell.angle_beta   90.00
_cell.angle_gamma   90.00
#
_symmetry.space_group_name_H-M   'P 1'
#
loop_
_entity.id
_entity.type
_entity.pdbx_description
1 polymer ?
#
loop_
_entity_poly.entity_id
_entity_poly.type
_entity_poly.pdbx_seq_one_letter_code
_entity_poly.pdbx_strand_id
1 'polypeptide(L)'
;MAYSLADFQDYKFYSGISRDKRKRTYESYRYEKYYKGQWIIIDIDCDTPETSKSKNKWWTVGLTISDDYREDALAKCHKKKLITGRIGAYGLLFAKAVIGDFELFLKNVYSDNKNFIYCSWLEKRRRRVYAYALKKLGYKYGIRKFKPCLWKEI
;
A
#
# COMPACT_ATOMS: atom_id res chain seq x y z
N MET A 1 -19.18 3.91 -8.64
CA MET A 1 -18.72 5.18 -8.07
C MET A 1 -17.35 4.96 -7.41
N ALA A 2 -16.37 5.74 -7.77
CA ALA A 2 -15.06 5.68 -7.12
C ALA A 2 -15.09 6.51 -5.83
N TYR A 3 -14.73 5.89 -4.73
CA TYR A 3 -14.53 6.63 -3.48
C TYR A 3 -13.20 7.39 -3.57
N SER A 4 -13.21 8.67 -3.20
CA SER A 4 -12.00 9.45 -3.03
C SER A 4 -11.54 9.42 -1.58
N LEU A 5 -10.29 9.77 -1.32
CA LEU A 5 -9.78 9.86 0.05
C LEU A 5 -10.55 10.89 0.89
N ALA A 6 -11.08 11.94 0.25
CA ALA A 6 -11.89 12.94 0.90
C ALA A 6 -13.22 12.41 1.47
N ASP A 7 -13.70 11.25 0.98
CA ASP A 7 -14.90 10.60 1.52
C ASP A 7 -14.64 9.91 2.86
N PHE A 8 -13.39 9.76 3.25
CA PHE A 8 -12.97 9.16 4.51
C PHE A 8 -12.51 10.24 5.47
N GLN A 9 -13.23 10.41 6.58
CA GLN A 9 -12.87 11.36 7.63
C GLN A 9 -11.97 10.69 8.66
N ASP A 10 -11.23 11.53 9.42
CA ASP A 10 -10.44 11.09 10.57
C ASP A 10 -9.36 10.04 10.24
N TYR A 11 -8.79 10.11 9.06
CA TYR A 11 -7.58 9.35 8.78
C TYR A 11 -6.34 10.19 9.12
N LYS A 12 -5.24 9.51 9.46
CA LYS A 12 -3.94 10.14 9.68
C LYS A 12 -2.98 9.76 8.57
N PHE A 13 -2.13 10.71 8.22
CA PHE A 13 -1.10 10.53 7.19
C PHE A 13 0.27 10.80 7.78
N TYR A 14 1.20 9.92 7.49
CA TYR A 14 2.60 10.04 7.91
C TYR A 14 3.51 9.86 6.70
N SER A 15 4.55 10.69 6.63
CA SER A 15 5.64 10.52 5.69
C SER A 15 6.94 10.36 6.46
N GLY A 16 7.86 9.59 5.91
CA GLY A 16 9.13 9.34 6.56
C GLY A 16 10.14 8.75 5.60
N ILE A 17 11.29 8.41 6.15
CA ILE A 17 12.39 7.79 5.42
C ILE A 17 12.82 6.56 6.17
N SER A 18 12.83 5.41 5.49
CA SER A 18 13.41 4.18 6.01
C SER A 18 14.84 4.02 5.54
N ARG A 19 15.65 3.27 6.29
CA ARG A 19 17.04 2.96 5.95
C ARG A 19 17.28 1.47 5.97
N ASP A 20 18.06 0.98 4.99
CA ASP A 20 18.48 -0.41 4.97
C ASP A 20 19.83 -0.58 5.69
N LYS A 21 20.34 -1.82 5.72
CA LYS A 21 21.62 -2.16 6.35
C LYS A 21 22.81 -1.44 5.71
N ARG A 22 22.68 -1.02 4.45
CA ARG A 22 23.73 -0.29 3.70
C ARG A 22 23.55 1.22 3.83
N LYS A 23 22.68 1.68 4.74
CA LYS A 23 22.35 3.09 4.99
C LYS A 23 21.73 3.81 3.79
N ARG A 24 21.20 3.06 2.80
CA ARG A 24 20.42 3.65 1.71
C ARG A 24 19.08 4.07 2.25
N THR A 25 18.59 5.20 1.80
CA THR A 25 17.33 5.79 2.25
C THR A 25 16.24 5.59 1.22
N TYR A 26 15.03 5.35 1.71
CA TYR A 26 13.84 5.09 0.91
C TYR A 26 12.68 5.92 1.46
N GLU A 27 11.90 6.51 0.57
CA GLU A 27 10.68 7.22 0.96
C GLU A 27 9.62 6.22 1.45
N SER A 28 8.89 6.61 2.50
CA SER A 28 7.84 5.79 3.11
C SER A 28 6.66 6.66 3.48
N TYR A 29 5.47 6.17 3.20
CA TYR A 29 4.22 6.85 3.50
C TYR A 29 3.28 5.88 4.20
N ARG A 30 2.50 6.39 5.16
CA ARG A 30 1.54 5.58 5.90
C ARG A 30 0.23 6.34 6.05
N TYR A 31 -0.87 5.66 5.77
CA TYR A 31 -2.23 6.14 6.02
C TYR A 31 -2.88 5.23 7.06
N GLU A 32 -3.49 5.81 8.07
CA GLU A 32 -4.09 5.07 9.17
C GLU A 32 -5.52 5.53 9.41
N LYS A 33 -6.42 4.58 9.62
CA LYS A 33 -7.79 4.86 10.00
C LYS A 33 -8.27 3.85 11.03
N TYR A 34 -8.84 4.36 12.11
CA TYR A 34 -9.52 3.54 13.09
C TYR A 34 -11.00 3.43 12.73
N TYR A 35 -11.51 2.22 12.64
CA TYR A 35 -12.90 1.99 12.25
C TYR A 35 -13.44 0.74 12.96
N LYS A 36 -14.54 0.92 13.70
CA LYS A 36 -15.26 -0.16 14.42
C LYS A 36 -14.33 -1.08 15.23
N GLY A 37 -13.43 -0.49 15.99
CA GLY A 37 -12.55 -1.21 16.89
C GLY A 37 -11.29 -1.78 16.26
N GLN A 38 -11.03 -1.49 14.98
CA GLN A 38 -9.83 -1.99 14.29
C GLN A 38 -9.07 -0.85 13.62
N TRP A 39 -7.77 -1.04 13.50
CA TRP A 39 -6.88 -0.17 12.74
C TRP A 39 -6.74 -0.67 11.31
N ILE A 40 -6.89 0.24 10.36
CA ILE A 40 -6.60 0.00 8.95
C ILE A 40 -5.35 0.79 8.63
N ILE A 41 -4.30 0.12 8.21
CA ILE A 41 -3.01 0.74 7.95
C ILE A 41 -2.60 0.41 6.53
N ILE A 42 -2.33 1.46 5.75
CA ILE A 42 -1.82 1.34 4.38
C ILE A 42 -0.40 1.89 4.39
N ASP A 43 0.56 1.01 4.14
CA ASP A 43 1.96 1.39 3.98
C ASP A 43 2.31 1.43 2.51
N ILE A 44 2.92 2.53 2.07
CA ILE A 44 3.42 2.68 0.71
C ILE A 44 4.90 3.03 0.82
N ASP A 45 5.73 2.10 0.41
CA ASP A 45 7.18 2.21 0.52
C ASP A 45 7.82 2.21 -0.85
N CYS A 46 8.75 3.14 -1.07
CA CYS A 46 9.55 3.15 -2.28
C CYS A 46 10.64 2.09 -2.20
N ASP A 47 10.71 1.24 -3.20
CA ASP A 47 11.78 0.23 -3.33
C ASP A 47 13.06 0.78 -3.94
N THR A 48 12.97 1.97 -4.53
CA THR A 48 14.10 2.61 -5.22
C THR A 48 14.76 3.56 -4.24
N PRO A 49 16.06 3.40 -3.95
CA PRO A 49 16.77 4.32 -3.06
C PRO A 49 16.73 5.76 -3.57
N GLU A 50 16.66 6.72 -2.66
CA GLU A 50 16.63 8.15 -3.02
C GLU A 50 17.86 8.58 -3.83
N THR A 51 19.00 7.93 -3.59
CA THR A 51 20.25 8.19 -4.31
C THR A 51 20.32 7.52 -5.68
N SER A 52 19.33 6.72 -6.06
CA SER A 52 19.32 6.03 -7.35
C SER A 52 19.20 7.01 -8.49
N LYS A 53 20.00 6.79 -9.55
CA LYS A 53 19.92 7.53 -10.81
C LYS A 53 18.87 6.97 -11.76
N SER A 54 18.20 5.88 -11.38
CA SER A 54 17.15 5.28 -12.20
C SER A 54 15.96 6.23 -12.32
N LYS A 55 15.43 6.36 -13.52
CA LYS A 55 14.18 7.09 -13.76
C LYS A 55 12.95 6.28 -13.37
N ASN A 56 13.10 4.99 -13.11
CA ASN A 56 12.01 4.11 -12.70
C ASN A 56 11.94 4.07 -11.19
N LYS A 57 10.77 4.41 -10.64
CA LYS A 57 10.49 4.31 -9.21
C LYS A 57 9.42 3.24 -8.99
N TRP A 58 9.71 2.32 -8.10
CA TRP A 58 8.81 1.24 -7.71
C TRP A 58 8.32 1.45 -6.29
N TRP A 59 7.01 1.36 -6.13
CA TRP A 59 6.33 1.58 -4.86
C TRP A 59 5.55 0.33 -4.49
N THR A 60 5.73 -0.16 -3.27
CA THR A 60 4.98 -1.31 -2.77
C THR A 60 3.89 -0.85 -1.82
N VAL A 61 2.72 -1.46 -1.92
CA VAL A 61 1.57 -1.15 -1.07
C VAL A 61 1.27 -2.35 -0.19
N GLY A 62 1.18 -2.11 1.11
CA GLY A 62 0.76 -3.10 2.08
C GLY A 62 -0.50 -2.66 2.81
N LEU A 63 -1.43 -3.58 3.01
CA LEU A 63 -2.64 -3.38 3.80
C LEU A 63 -2.58 -4.23 5.06
N THR A 64 -2.80 -3.60 6.19
CA THR A 64 -2.89 -4.24 7.49
C THR A 64 -4.19 -3.86 8.17
N ILE A 65 -4.94 -4.84 8.69
CA ILE A 65 -6.10 -4.62 9.55
C ILE A 65 -5.83 -5.33 10.87
N SER A 66 -5.81 -4.59 11.97
CA SER A 66 -5.45 -5.14 13.28
C SER A 66 -6.24 -4.51 14.41
N ASP A 67 -6.54 -5.31 15.44
CA ASP A 67 -7.10 -4.82 16.69
C ASP A 67 -6.06 -4.05 17.52
N ASP A 68 -4.78 -4.24 17.23
CA ASP A 68 -3.66 -3.71 18.00
C ASP A 68 -2.75 -2.87 17.12
N TYR A 69 -2.40 -1.68 17.60
CA TYR A 69 -1.56 -0.72 16.88
C TYR A 69 -0.05 -0.88 17.17
N ARG A 70 0.35 -1.77 18.06
CA ARG A 70 1.77 -1.90 18.40
C ARG A 70 2.60 -2.33 17.19
N GLU A 71 3.82 -1.82 17.08
CA GLU A 71 4.72 -2.10 15.96
C GLU A 71 5.02 -3.60 15.80
N ASP A 72 5.16 -4.34 16.89
CA ASP A 72 5.37 -5.78 16.84
C ASP A 72 4.13 -6.52 16.33
N ALA A 73 2.94 -6.05 16.66
CA ALA A 73 1.70 -6.58 16.13
C ALA A 73 1.58 -6.28 14.63
N LEU A 74 1.94 -5.07 14.20
CA LEU A 74 1.96 -4.69 12.79
C LEU A 74 2.94 -5.55 12.00
N ALA A 75 4.12 -5.81 12.53
CA ALA A 75 5.11 -6.68 11.90
C ALA A 75 4.61 -8.13 11.76
N LYS A 76 3.74 -8.58 12.65
CA LYS A 76 3.13 -9.92 12.63
C LYS A 76 1.87 -10.01 11.78
N CYS A 77 1.38 -8.91 11.24
CA CYS A 77 0.14 -8.82 10.47
C CYS A 77 0.16 -9.56 9.14
N HIS A 78 1.28 -10.15 8.77
CA HIS A 78 1.36 -11.09 7.67
C HIS A 78 0.79 -12.47 8.04
N LYS A 79 0.48 -12.72 9.32
CA LYS A 79 -0.11 -13.98 9.78
C LYS A 79 -1.63 -13.95 9.64
N LYS A 80 -2.21 -15.09 9.25
CA LYS A 80 -3.65 -15.30 9.00
C LYS A 80 -4.60 -14.71 10.03
N LYS A 81 -4.20 -14.65 11.30
CA LYS A 81 -5.06 -14.31 12.44
C LYS A 81 -5.41 -12.83 12.52
N LEU A 82 -4.75 -11.98 11.75
CA LEU A 82 -4.82 -10.55 11.96
C LEU A 82 -5.65 -9.81 10.90
N ILE A 83 -6.08 -10.51 9.85
CA ILE A 83 -7.05 -9.96 8.92
C ILE A 83 -8.40 -10.56 9.25
N THR A 84 -9.19 -9.82 9.97
CA THR A 84 -10.53 -10.25 10.30
C THR A 84 -11.48 -9.78 9.20
N GLY A 85 -12.39 -10.65 8.77
CA GLY A 85 -13.40 -10.31 7.77
C GLY A 85 -14.40 -9.25 8.22
N ARG A 86 -14.37 -8.83 9.50
CA ARG A 86 -15.34 -7.91 10.07
C ARG A 86 -15.41 -6.55 9.36
N ILE A 87 -14.24 -5.97 9.02
CA ILE A 87 -14.18 -4.69 8.33
C ILE A 87 -13.38 -4.76 7.03
N GLY A 88 -13.16 -5.97 6.52
CA GLY A 88 -12.31 -6.17 5.34
C GLY A 88 -12.79 -5.40 4.10
N ALA A 89 -14.10 -5.37 3.85
CA ALA A 89 -14.67 -4.63 2.74
C ALA A 89 -14.42 -3.11 2.87
N TYR A 90 -14.61 -2.56 4.06
CA TYR A 90 -14.32 -1.16 4.33
C TYR A 90 -12.83 -0.86 4.19
N GLY A 91 -11.98 -1.75 4.70
CA GLY A 91 -10.52 -1.62 4.57
C GLY A 91 -10.06 -1.59 3.12
N LEU A 92 -10.67 -2.39 2.25
CA LEU A 92 -10.38 -2.37 0.82
C LEU A 92 -10.85 -1.09 0.14
N LEU A 93 -12.00 -0.57 0.50
CA LEU A 93 -12.47 0.72 -0.01
C LEU A 93 -11.52 1.84 0.38
N PHE A 94 -11.08 1.86 1.63
CA PHE A 94 -10.09 2.82 2.10
C PHE A 94 -8.77 2.66 1.35
N ALA A 95 -8.28 1.44 1.18
CA ALA A 95 -7.05 1.17 0.43
C ALA A 95 -7.14 1.65 -1.01
N LYS A 96 -8.25 1.42 -1.69
CA LYS A 96 -8.47 1.91 -3.06
C LYS A 96 -8.42 3.45 -3.12
N ALA A 97 -9.05 4.12 -2.16
CA ALA A 97 -9.03 5.57 -2.10
C ALA A 97 -7.62 6.12 -1.86
N VAL A 98 -6.87 5.50 -0.96
CA VAL A 98 -5.47 5.84 -0.68
C VAL A 98 -4.60 5.64 -1.93
N ILE A 99 -4.74 4.50 -2.61
CA ILE A 99 -3.97 4.21 -3.83
C ILE A 99 -4.27 5.22 -4.92
N GLY A 100 -5.55 5.54 -5.13
CA GLY A 100 -5.95 6.54 -6.12
C GLY A 100 -5.37 7.92 -5.83
N ASP A 101 -5.40 8.36 -4.59
CA ASP A 101 -4.80 9.61 -4.14
C ASP A 101 -3.28 9.59 -4.35
N PHE A 102 -2.63 8.48 -4.01
CA PHE A 102 -1.19 8.33 -4.16
C PHE A 102 -0.76 8.31 -5.64
N GLU A 103 -1.56 7.72 -6.52
CA GLU A 103 -1.31 7.78 -7.97
C GLU A 103 -1.29 9.24 -8.47
N LEU A 104 -2.23 10.06 -8.01
CA LEU A 104 -2.24 11.49 -8.35
C LEU A 104 -1.03 12.21 -7.79
N PHE A 105 -0.65 11.91 -6.56
CA PHE A 105 0.55 12.45 -5.94
C PHE A 105 1.80 12.15 -6.78
N LEU A 106 1.96 10.92 -7.23
CA LEU A 106 3.10 10.52 -8.05
C LEU A 106 3.14 11.25 -9.40
N LYS A 107 1.99 11.42 -10.05
CA LYS A 107 1.89 12.15 -11.30
C LYS A 107 2.30 13.62 -11.16
N ASN A 108 2.01 14.22 -10.02
CA ASN A 108 2.29 15.63 -9.77
C ASN A 108 3.72 15.88 -9.26
N VAL A 109 4.19 15.05 -8.34
CA VAL A 109 5.47 15.26 -7.65
C VAL A 109 6.63 14.61 -8.39
N TYR A 110 6.42 13.45 -8.98
CA TYR A 110 7.44 12.68 -9.67
C TYR A 110 7.13 12.50 -11.16
N SER A 111 6.68 13.57 -11.80
CA SER A 111 6.30 13.57 -13.22
C SER A 111 7.45 13.21 -14.16
N ASP A 112 8.71 13.47 -13.77
CA ASP A 112 9.90 13.15 -14.56
C ASP A 112 10.33 11.68 -14.44
N ASN A 113 9.70 10.93 -13.55
CA ASN A 113 9.99 9.51 -13.33
C ASN A 113 8.90 8.64 -13.93
N LYS A 114 9.26 7.40 -14.29
CA LYS A 114 8.29 6.33 -14.48
C LYS A 114 8.01 5.72 -13.12
N ASN A 115 6.79 5.81 -12.68
CA ASN A 115 6.36 5.30 -11.39
C ASN A 115 5.53 4.03 -11.57
N PHE A 116 5.81 3.03 -10.76
CA PHE A 116 5.11 1.76 -10.75
C PHE A 116 4.64 1.48 -9.33
N ILE A 117 3.40 1.11 -9.19
CA ILE A 117 2.87 0.64 -7.90
C ILE A 117 2.62 -0.85 -8.02
N TYR A 118 3.03 -1.61 -7.03
CA TYR A 118 2.74 -3.04 -6.97
C TYR A 118 2.32 -3.47 -5.58
N CYS A 119 1.52 -4.52 -5.55
CA CYS A 119 1.02 -5.14 -4.33
C CYS A 119 1.23 -6.65 -4.44
N SER A 120 1.95 -7.22 -3.49
CA SER A 120 2.13 -8.66 -3.38
C SER A 120 1.30 -9.21 -2.22
N TRP A 121 1.15 -10.52 -2.16
CA TRP A 121 0.41 -11.21 -1.11
C TRP A 121 1.18 -12.43 -0.62
N LEU A 122 1.00 -12.76 0.64
CA LEU A 122 1.60 -13.95 1.25
C LEU A 122 0.69 -15.17 1.17
N GLU A 123 -0.60 -14.96 0.99
CA GLU A 123 -1.62 -16.02 0.98
C GLU A 123 -2.52 -15.94 -0.25
N LYS A 124 -2.88 -17.10 -0.80
CA LYS A 124 -3.77 -17.20 -1.98
C LYS A 124 -5.13 -16.51 -1.78
N ARG A 125 -5.65 -16.48 -0.56
CA ARG A 125 -6.90 -15.78 -0.23
C ARG A 125 -6.83 -14.30 -0.56
N ARG A 126 -5.72 -13.65 -0.21
CA ARG A 126 -5.51 -12.22 -0.45
C ARG A 126 -5.43 -11.91 -1.93
N ARG A 127 -4.91 -12.82 -2.72
CA ARG A 127 -4.84 -12.65 -4.17
C ARG A 127 -6.19 -12.29 -4.78
N ARG A 128 -7.24 -13.03 -4.45
CA ARG A 128 -8.59 -12.78 -4.98
C ARG A 128 -9.12 -11.43 -4.56
N VAL A 129 -8.91 -11.09 -3.30
CA VAL A 129 -9.39 -9.84 -2.70
C VAL A 129 -8.69 -8.65 -3.32
N TYR A 130 -7.36 -8.70 -3.42
CA TYR A 130 -6.58 -7.64 -4.03
C TYR A 130 -6.86 -7.51 -5.52
N ALA A 131 -7.00 -8.62 -6.22
CA ALA A 131 -7.35 -8.61 -7.65
C ALA A 131 -8.71 -7.97 -7.88
N TYR A 132 -9.71 -8.31 -7.07
CA TYR A 132 -11.03 -7.70 -7.18
C TYR A 132 -10.98 -6.19 -7.01
N ALA A 133 -10.20 -5.70 -6.05
CA ALA A 133 -10.08 -4.28 -5.78
C ALA A 133 -9.23 -3.55 -6.83
N LEU A 134 -8.07 -4.10 -7.17
CA LEU A 134 -7.05 -3.40 -7.94
C LEU A 134 -7.20 -3.53 -9.46
N LYS A 135 -7.76 -4.63 -9.97
CA LYS A 135 -8.00 -4.77 -11.41
C LYS A 135 -8.91 -3.67 -11.97
N LYS A 136 -9.88 -3.24 -11.17
CA LYS A 136 -10.77 -2.13 -11.54
C LYS A 136 -10.04 -0.80 -11.67
N LEU A 137 -8.88 -0.67 -11.03
CA LEU A 137 -8.01 0.50 -11.10
C LEU A 137 -6.95 0.37 -12.20
N GLY A 138 -6.97 -0.69 -12.99
CA GLY A 138 -6.03 -0.92 -14.09
C GLY A 138 -4.79 -1.73 -13.71
N TYR A 139 -4.75 -2.33 -12.53
CA TYR A 139 -3.65 -3.21 -12.12
C TYR A 139 -3.76 -4.56 -12.82
N LYS A 140 -2.62 -5.13 -13.15
CA LYS A 140 -2.53 -6.42 -13.84
C LYS A 140 -1.58 -7.36 -13.12
N TYR A 141 -1.73 -8.66 -13.35
CA TYR A 141 -0.84 -9.66 -12.79
C TYR A 141 0.55 -9.58 -13.41
N GLY A 142 1.55 -9.83 -12.58
CA GLY A 142 2.94 -9.90 -12.98
C GLY A 142 3.79 -10.57 -11.91
N ILE A 143 5.11 -10.50 -12.09
CA ILE A 143 6.08 -11.03 -11.15
C ILE A 143 7.07 -9.92 -10.82
N ARG A 144 7.31 -9.70 -9.52
CA ARG A 144 8.31 -8.76 -9.04
C ARG A 144 9.11 -9.40 -7.93
N LYS A 145 10.44 -9.33 -8.01
CA LYS A 145 11.35 -9.93 -7.02
C LYS A 145 11.02 -11.41 -6.76
N PHE A 146 10.77 -12.17 -7.84
CA PHE A 146 10.41 -13.61 -7.83
C PHE A 146 9.08 -13.93 -7.15
N LYS A 147 8.23 -12.92 -6.90
CA LYS A 147 6.91 -13.12 -6.30
C LYS A 147 5.82 -12.62 -7.22
N PRO A 148 4.66 -13.33 -7.26
CA PRO A 148 3.50 -12.82 -8.00
C PRO A 148 2.99 -11.54 -7.34
N CYS A 149 2.55 -10.62 -8.18
CA CYS A 149 2.02 -9.33 -7.73
C CYS A 149 0.96 -8.81 -8.68
N LEU A 150 0.29 -7.76 -8.26
CA LEU A 150 -0.51 -6.89 -9.11
C LEU A 150 0.26 -5.58 -9.25
N TRP A 151 0.38 -5.07 -10.45
CA TRP A 151 1.16 -3.85 -10.70
C TRP A 151 0.52 -2.97 -11.75
N LYS A 152 0.90 -1.69 -11.71
CA LYS A 152 0.46 -0.69 -12.67
C LYS A 152 1.54 0.35 -12.87
N GLU A 153 1.76 0.78 -14.10
CA GLU A 153 2.53 1.98 -14.40
C GLU A 153 1.61 3.21 -14.27
N ILE A 154 2.06 4.21 -13.54
CA ILE A 154 1.28 5.40 -13.24
C ILE A 154 1.57 6.51 -14.26
#